data_6bcde344e9c81af0c3a89dae85b4d633
#
_entry.id   6bcde344e9c81af0c3a89dae85b4d633
#
_cell.length_a   1.000
_cell.length_b   1.000
_cell.length_c   1.000
_cell.angle_alpha   90.00
_cell.angle_beta   90.00
_cell.angle_gamma   90.00
#
_symmetry.space_group_name_H-M   'P 1'
#
loop_
_entity.id
_entity.type
_entity.pdbx_description
1 polymer ?
#
loop_
_entity_poly.entity_id
_entity_poly.type
_entity_poly.pdbx_seq_one_letter_code
_entity_poly.pdbx_strand_id
1 'polypeptide(L)'
;MDFVDQLKQFAKRVESIRGTIQTEEATKTAIIMPFFAMLGYDVFNPTEFVPEFTADVGIKKGEKVDYAIIKDNEPVILIECKAISETLEKHNSQLFRYFGTTPAKFAILTNGLTYRFYTDLDNPNKMDSNPFLTINILEIRDNQVPELKKFCKSVFDINSIFSTASELKYANGFKKTLTEQLENPSDEFTRFFLQGCYSGQKNQAVIEKFRPILKSALNSLISEMMNDKIKSALGGSGGSVSVPEQKATVDDVAASETEVKKGPTIVTTEEELEAYFIVKNLLSEEVPISDITYKDTESYINILYKGNTRKWICRLAF
;
A
#
# COMPACT_ATOMS: atom_id res chain seq x y z
N MET A 1 1.67 -1.82 -27.31
CA MET A 1 1.38 -2.35 -25.97
C MET A 1 1.57 -1.22 -24.98
N ASP A 2 0.59 -0.95 -24.12
CA ASP A 2 0.71 0.10 -23.11
C ASP A 2 1.73 -0.31 -22.03
N PHE A 3 2.33 0.69 -21.37
CA PHE A 3 3.32 0.47 -20.32
C PHE A 3 2.78 -0.42 -19.18
N VAL A 4 1.50 -0.23 -18.81
CA VAL A 4 0.83 -1.07 -17.80
C VAL A 4 0.81 -2.54 -18.20
N ASP A 5 0.52 -2.83 -19.47
CA ASP A 5 0.48 -4.20 -19.98
C ASP A 5 1.87 -4.83 -19.99
N GLN A 6 2.89 -4.06 -20.39
CA GLN A 6 4.30 -4.51 -20.36
C GLN A 6 4.72 -4.86 -18.93
N LEU A 7 4.36 -4.01 -17.97
CA LEU A 7 4.67 -4.20 -16.57
C LEU A 7 3.99 -5.44 -15.99
N LYS A 8 2.70 -5.67 -16.32
CA LYS A 8 1.96 -6.87 -15.94
C LYS A 8 2.55 -8.15 -16.55
N GLN A 9 2.97 -8.10 -17.82
CA GLN A 9 3.66 -9.23 -18.45
C GLN A 9 5.01 -9.50 -17.79
N PHE A 10 5.77 -8.45 -17.49
CA PHE A 10 7.03 -8.56 -16.78
C PHE A 10 6.83 -9.19 -15.39
N ALA A 11 5.85 -8.74 -14.62
CA ALA A 11 5.52 -9.31 -13.31
C ALA A 11 5.18 -10.82 -13.41
N LYS A 12 4.34 -11.22 -14.35
CA LYS A 12 4.03 -12.64 -14.60
C LYS A 12 5.27 -13.47 -14.95
N ARG A 13 6.16 -12.91 -15.77
CA ARG A 13 7.42 -13.58 -16.11
C ARG A 13 8.29 -13.75 -14.87
N VAL A 14 8.48 -12.70 -14.08
CA VAL A 14 9.26 -12.75 -12.83
C VAL A 14 8.68 -13.80 -11.89
N GLU A 15 7.37 -13.84 -11.69
CA GLU A 15 6.69 -14.83 -10.86
C GLU A 15 7.00 -16.28 -11.31
N SER A 16 7.01 -16.52 -12.63
CA SER A 16 7.26 -17.86 -13.19
C SER A 16 8.71 -18.33 -13.02
N ILE A 17 9.69 -17.42 -12.97
CA ILE A 17 11.12 -17.78 -12.95
C ILE A 17 11.79 -17.57 -11.58
N ARG A 18 11.20 -16.82 -10.64
CA ARG A 18 11.84 -16.46 -9.36
C ARG A 18 12.35 -17.65 -8.56
N GLY A 19 11.64 -18.78 -8.61
CA GLY A 19 12.03 -20.01 -7.91
C GLY A 19 13.28 -20.71 -8.46
N THR A 20 13.71 -20.37 -9.68
CA THR A 20 14.88 -20.95 -10.34
C THR A 20 16.14 -20.09 -10.21
N ILE A 21 16.01 -18.83 -9.78
CA ILE A 21 17.10 -17.86 -9.68
C ILE A 21 17.73 -17.98 -8.28
N GLN A 22 19.04 -18.27 -8.22
CA GLN A 22 19.74 -18.50 -6.96
C GLN A 22 20.90 -17.53 -6.71
N THR A 23 21.42 -16.88 -7.75
CA THR A 23 22.61 -16.04 -7.65
C THR A 23 22.29 -14.59 -8.01
N GLU A 24 23.13 -13.67 -7.57
CA GLU A 24 23.05 -12.27 -7.94
C GLU A 24 23.19 -12.06 -9.44
N GLU A 25 24.16 -12.74 -10.10
CA GLU A 25 24.33 -12.63 -11.55
C GLU A 25 23.12 -13.18 -12.33
N ALA A 26 22.52 -14.26 -11.86
CA ALA A 26 21.27 -14.76 -12.44
C ALA A 26 20.12 -13.76 -12.25
N THR A 27 20.06 -13.08 -11.10
CA THR A 27 19.06 -12.01 -10.82
C THR A 27 19.28 -10.82 -11.75
N LYS A 28 20.54 -10.36 -11.92
CA LYS A 28 20.91 -9.27 -12.85
C LYS A 28 20.46 -9.58 -14.27
N THR A 29 20.82 -10.75 -14.77
CA THR A 29 20.58 -11.14 -16.17
C THR A 29 19.12 -11.47 -16.45
N ALA A 30 18.45 -12.21 -15.56
CA ALA A 30 17.11 -12.72 -15.83
C ALA A 30 15.99 -11.72 -15.47
N ILE A 31 16.23 -10.79 -14.55
CA ILE A 31 15.20 -9.88 -14.05
C ILE A 31 15.62 -8.41 -14.21
N ILE A 32 16.78 -8.00 -13.66
CA ILE A 32 17.11 -6.57 -13.55
C ILE A 32 17.38 -5.95 -14.92
N MET A 33 18.23 -6.55 -15.76
CA MET A 33 18.45 -6.05 -17.11
C MET A 33 17.16 -6.03 -17.95
N PRO A 34 16.32 -7.09 -17.97
CA PRO A 34 15.01 -7.03 -18.63
C PRO A 34 14.07 -5.94 -18.10
N PHE A 35 14.13 -5.62 -16.80
CA PHE A 35 13.36 -4.51 -16.24
C PHE A 35 13.79 -3.16 -16.85
N PHE A 36 15.09 -2.88 -16.93
CA PHE A 36 15.58 -1.65 -17.54
C PHE A 36 15.36 -1.63 -19.06
N ALA A 37 15.44 -2.77 -19.73
CA ALA A 37 15.08 -2.89 -21.15
C ALA A 37 13.58 -2.55 -21.35
N MET A 38 12.68 -2.99 -20.47
CA MET A 38 11.25 -2.62 -20.49
C MET A 38 11.06 -1.11 -20.29
N LEU A 39 11.90 -0.45 -19.48
CA LEU A 39 11.89 1.02 -19.33
C LEU A 39 12.47 1.73 -20.56
N GLY A 40 12.97 1.01 -21.56
CA GLY A 40 13.46 1.54 -22.83
C GLY A 40 14.96 1.82 -22.91
N TYR A 41 15.74 1.40 -21.90
CA TYR A 41 17.20 1.51 -21.94
C TYR A 41 17.81 0.35 -22.75
N ASP A 42 18.85 0.66 -23.53
CA ASP A 42 19.64 -0.38 -24.21
C ASP A 42 20.67 -0.95 -23.24
N VAL A 43 20.27 -2.04 -22.57
CA VAL A 43 21.07 -2.71 -21.52
C VAL A 43 22.32 -3.41 -22.08
N PHE A 44 22.46 -3.52 -23.39
CA PHE A 44 23.64 -4.07 -24.06
C PHE A 44 24.56 -2.98 -24.63
N ASN A 45 24.16 -1.72 -24.54
CA ASN A 45 24.97 -0.59 -24.94
C ASN A 45 25.83 -0.09 -23.75
N PRO A 46 27.15 -0.35 -23.73
CA PRO A 46 28.01 0.01 -22.61
C PRO A 46 28.28 1.53 -22.49
N THR A 47 27.79 2.35 -23.43
CA THR A 47 27.82 3.81 -23.29
C THR A 47 26.56 4.39 -22.68
N GLU A 48 25.51 3.60 -22.55
CA GLU A 48 24.23 4.00 -21.95
C GLU A 48 23.98 3.28 -20.60
N PHE A 49 24.20 1.96 -20.58
CA PHE A 49 24.02 1.11 -19.40
C PHE A 49 25.37 0.48 -19.05
N VAL A 50 26.14 1.21 -18.24
CA VAL A 50 27.54 0.88 -17.93
C VAL A 50 27.61 -0.14 -16.81
N PRO A 51 28.08 -1.38 -17.05
CA PRO A 51 28.28 -2.36 -15.99
C PRO A 51 29.53 -2.03 -15.17
N GLU A 52 29.54 -2.47 -13.91
CA GLU A 52 30.68 -2.32 -13.00
C GLU A 52 31.23 -0.87 -12.96
N PHE A 53 30.33 0.10 -12.87
CA PHE A 53 30.68 1.52 -12.92
C PHE A 53 31.57 1.92 -11.75
N THR A 54 32.68 2.59 -12.05
CA THR A 54 33.63 3.11 -11.06
C THR A 54 33.67 4.63 -11.15
N ALA A 55 33.51 5.33 -10.03
CA ALA A 55 33.70 6.79 -9.99
C ALA A 55 35.21 7.14 -9.92
N ASP A 56 35.59 8.25 -10.56
CA ASP A 56 37.01 8.63 -10.70
C ASP A 56 37.63 9.13 -9.38
N VAL A 57 36.88 9.53 -8.38
CA VAL A 57 37.40 10.23 -7.20
C VAL A 57 36.76 9.69 -5.89
N GLY A 58 37.60 9.49 -4.88
CA GLY A 58 37.16 9.35 -3.49
C GLY A 58 36.71 7.97 -3.03
N ILE A 59 36.86 6.93 -3.86
CA ILE A 59 36.41 5.58 -3.60
C ILE A 59 37.57 4.64 -3.23
N LYS A 60 37.30 3.66 -2.37
CA LYS A 60 38.29 2.60 -2.12
C LYS A 60 38.59 1.86 -3.41
N LYS A 61 39.89 1.68 -3.68
CA LYS A 61 40.39 1.01 -4.88
C LYS A 61 39.69 -0.37 -5.02
N GLY A 62 38.95 -0.56 -6.14
CA GLY A 62 38.25 -1.80 -6.45
C GLY A 62 36.76 -1.85 -6.08
N GLU A 63 36.19 -0.83 -5.43
CA GLU A 63 34.73 -0.76 -5.28
C GLU A 63 34.10 -0.33 -6.63
N LYS A 64 32.91 -0.84 -6.94
CA LYS A 64 32.13 -0.55 -8.15
C LYS A 64 30.66 -0.65 -7.80
N VAL A 65 29.79 0.18 -8.42
CA VAL A 65 28.34 -0.10 -8.44
C VAL A 65 28.03 -1.01 -9.63
N ASP A 66 27.01 -1.85 -9.49
CA ASP A 66 26.72 -2.85 -10.51
C ASP A 66 26.44 -2.25 -11.88
N TYR A 67 25.63 -1.18 -11.92
CA TYR A 67 25.36 -0.46 -13.18
C TYR A 67 25.22 1.04 -12.94
N ALA A 68 25.50 1.82 -14.01
CA ALA A 68 25.12 3.22 -14.09
C ALA A 68 24.41 3.49 -15.42
N ILE A 69 23.32 4.26 -15.39
CA ILE A 69 22.69 4.80 -16.58
C ILE A 69 23.34 6.15 -16.87
N ILE A 70 23.87 6.27 -18.09
CA ILE A 70 24.56 7.46 -18.57
C ILE A 70 23.63 8.24 -19.49
N LYS A 71 23.54 9.55 -19.28
CA LYS A 71 22.85 10.50 -20.15
C LYS A 71 23.75 11.71 -20.30
N ASP A 72 23.92 12.20 -21.51
CA ASP A 72 24.75 13.37 -21.82
C ASP A 72 26.22 13.25 -21.31
N ASN A 73 26.77 12.03 -21.36
CA ASN A 73 28.09 11.63 -20.85
C ASN A 73 28.27 11.68 -19.33
N GLU A 74 27.16 11.83 -18.56
CA GLU A 74 27.17 11.82 -17.10
C GLU A 74 26.33 10.71 -16.53
N PRO A 75 26.71 10.07 -15.41
CA PRO A 75 25.86 9.13 -14.72
C PRO A 75 24.66 9.87 -14.11
N VAL A 76 23.45 9.44 -14.46
CA VAL A 76 22.20 10.03 -13.93
C VAL A 76 21.50 9.11 -12.94
N ILE A 77 21.66 7.79 -13.08
CA ILE A 77 21.12 6.78 -12.15
C ILE A 77 22.21 5.77 -11.84
N LEU A 78 22.46 5.52 -10.56
CA LEU A 78 23.30 4.43 -10.07
C LEU A 78 22.41 3.25 -9.65
N ILE A 79 22.85 2.03 -9.93
CA ILE A 79 22.06 0.82 -9.66
C ILE A 79 22.95 -0.18 -8.91
N GLU A 80 22.49 -0.58 -7.73
CA GLU A 80 23.10 -1.65 -6.94
C GLU A 80 22.12 -2.84 -6.90
N CYS A 81 22.64 -4.00 -7.21
CA CYS A 81 21.87 -5.23 -7.33
C CYS A 81 22.19 -6.19 -6.17
N LYS A 82 21.24 -7.02 -5.83
CA LYS A 82 21.42 -8.11 -4.86
C LYS A 82 20.74 -9.37 -5.38
N ALA A 83 21.13 -10.51 -4.86
CA ALA A 83 20.45 -11.75 -5.18
C ALA A 83 18.97 -11.67 -4.80
N ILE A 84 18.11 -12.35 -5.56
CA ILE A 84 16.66 -12.32 -5.37
C ILE A 84 16.22 -12.74 -3.96
N SER A 85 17.00 -13.57 -3.29
CA SER A 85 16.75 -14.06 -1.92
C SER A 85 17.17 -13.07 -0.83
N GLU A 86 17.93 -12.01 -1.17
CA GLU A 86 18.44 -11.07 -0.19
C GLU A 86 17.44 -9.98 0.15
N THR A 87 17.42 -9.57 1.43
CA THR A 87 16.66 -8.39 1.88
C THR A 87 17.49 -7.12 1.65
N LEU A 88 16.83 -6.03 1.28
CA LEU A 88 17.52 -4.78 0.91
C LEU A 88 17.82 -3.84 2.10
N GLU A 89 17.60 -4.27 3.34
CA GLU A 89 17.64 -3.38 4.51
C GLU A 89 19.05 -2.99 4.95
N LYS A 90 20.07 -3.77 4.61
CA LYS A 90 21.46 -3.60 5.08
C LYS A 90 22.47 -3.27 3.97
N HIS A 91 22.03 -3.06 2.72
CA HIS A 91 22.90 -3.07 1.55
C HIS A 91 23.10 -1.71 0.86
N ASN A 92 22.74 -0.60 1.48
CA ASN A 92 22.82 0.74 0.87
C ASN A 92 24.17 1.46 1.05
N SER A 93 25.08 0.97 1.89
CA SER A 93 26.30 1.69 2.26
C SER A 93 27.25 1.96 1.08
N GLN A 94 27.36 1.04 0.13
CA GLN A 94 28.17 1.20 -1.08
C GLN A 94 27.52 2.22 -2.02
N LEU A 95 26.23 2.08 -2.28
CA LEU A 95 25.46 2.99 -3.10
C LEU A 95 25.49 4.43 -2.55
N PHE A 96 25.42 4.59 -1.22
CA PHE A 96 25.58 5.89 -0.53
C PHE A 96 26.92 6.58 -0.86
N ARG A 97 28.03 5.83 -0.80
CA ARG A 97 29.36 6.38 -1.08
C ARG A 97 29.49 6.84 -2.52
N TYR A 98 29.02 6.00 -3.46
CA TYR A 98 29.06 6.32 -4.88
C TYR A 98 28.18 7.50 -5.24
N PHE A 99 26.99 7.58 -4.67
CA PHE A 99 26.08 8.70 -4.88
C PHE A 99 26.73 10.04 -4.51
N GLY A 100 27.45 10.09 -3.39
CA GLY A 100 28.11 11.30 -2.91
C GLY A 100 29.36 11.73 -3.71
N THR A 101 29.89 10.85 -4.57
CA THR A 101 31.12 11.09 -5.37
C THR A 101 30.85 11.23 -6.85
N THR A 102 29.59 11.14 -7.29
CA THR A 102 29.19 11.24 -8.69
C THR A 102 28.15 12.35 -8.89
N PRO A 103 27.95 12.85 -10.11
CA PRO A 103 26.85 13.78 -10.41
C PRO A 103 25.48 13.12 -10.50
N ALA A 104 25.39 11.80 -10.28
CA ALA A 104 24.12 11.08 -10.32
C ALA A 104 23.07 11.68 -9.38
N LYS A 105 21.84 11.78 -9.87
CA LYS A 105 20.71 12.36 -9.12
C LYS A 105 19.77 11.31 -8.56
N PHE A 106 19.86 10.09 -9.05
CA PHE A 106 19.04 8.98 -8.57
C PHE A 106 19.90 7.74 -8.31
N ALA A 107 19.48 6.96 -7.32
CA ALA A 107 20.07 5.67 -7.03
C ALA A 107 18.96 4.63 -6.88
N ILE A 108 19.20 3.42 -7.35
CA ILE A 108 18.26 2.30 -7.27
C ILE A 108 18.97 1.13 -6.60
N LEU A 109 18.39 0.64 -5.50
CA LEU A 109 18.79 -0.61 -4.86
C LEU A 109 17.73 -1.66 -5.15
N THR A 110 18.13 -2.80 -5.69
CA THR A 110 17.17 -3.84 -6.09
C THR A 110 17.69 -5.26 -5.89
N ASN A 111 16.76 -6.18 -5.61
CA ASN A 111 16.96 -7.63 -5.70
C ASN A 111 16.12 -8.26 -6.83
N GLY A 112 15.67 -7.47 -7.79
CA GLY A 112 14.83 -7.93 -8.88
C GLY A 112 13.34 -8.06 -8.56
N LEU A 113 12.96 -8.28 -7.30
CA LEU A 113 11.56 -8.25 -6.84
C LEU A 113 11.19 -6.87 -6.33
N THR A 114 12.04 -6.27 -5.53
CA THR A 114 11.85 -4.95 -4.93
C THR A 114 12.85 -3.97 -5.52
N TYR A 115 12.35 -2.82 -5.90
CA TYR A 115 13.13 -1.67 -6.39
C TYR A 115 12.92 -0.51 -5.44
N ARG A 116 14.00 -0.01 -4.83
CA ARG A 116 14.01 1.15 -3.92
C ARG A 116 14.72 2.32 -4.60
N PHE A 117 14.01 3.41 -4.81
CA PHE A 117 14.50 4.60 -5.50
C PHE A 117 14.88 5.67 -4.49
N TYR A 118 16.08 6.20 -4.62
CA TYR A 118 16.66 7.21 -3.73
C TYR A 118 17.10 8.45 -4.53
N THR A 119 17.17 9.59 -3.84
CA THR A 119 17.70 10.86 -4.34
C THR A 119 18.28 11.66 -3.17
N ASP A 120 18.63 12.93 -3.37
CA ASP A 120 19.29 13.84 -2.42
C ASP A 120 18.41 15.04 -2.03
N LEU A 121 17.19 14.79 -1.54
CA LEU A 121 16.24 15.83 -1.16
C LEU A 121 16.66 16.59 0.11
N ASP A 122 17.25 15.91 1.10
CA ASP A 122 17.61 16.50 2.38
C ASP A 122 18.89 17.34 2.29
N ASN A 123 19.90 16.83 1.62
CA ASN A 123 21.20 17.48 1.48
C ASN A 123 21.77 17.21 0.08
N PRO A 124 22.17 18.24 -0.68
CA PRO A 124 22.72 18.06 -2.01
C PRO A 124 23.91 17.07 -2.04
N ASN A 125 23.94 16.19 -3.03
CA ASN A 125 24.95 15.15 -3.25
C ASN A 125 25.10 14.16 -2.07
N LYS A 126 24.08 14.04 -1.21
CA LYS A 126 24.03 13.05 -0.15
C LYS A 126 22.72 12.28 -0.27
N MET A 127 22.82 11.02 -0.67
CA MET A 127 21.64 10.15 -0.81
C MET A 127 20.82 10.12 0.49
N ASP A 128 19.51 10.28 0.38
CA ASP A 128 18.59 10.19 1.52
C ASP A 128 18.62 8.77 2.13
N SER A 129 18.40 8.67 3.43
CA SER A 129 18.39 7.39 4.14
C SER A 129 17.20 6.51 3.79
N ASN A 130 16.08 7.11 3.41
CA ASN A 130 14.85 6.41 3.03
C ASN A 130 14.58 6.58 1.54
N PRO A 131 14.11 5.51 0.86
CA PRO A 131 13.69 5.62 -0.53
C PRO A 131 12.42 6.50 -0.63
N PHE A 132 12.35 7.35 -1.64
CA PHE A 132 11.13 8.12 -1.92
C PHE A 132 10.06 7.27 -2.61
N LEU A 133 10.47 6.20 -3.34
CA LEU A 133 9.59 5.25 -4.01
C LEU A 133 10.11 3.84 -3.77
N THR A 134 9.23 2.92 -3.40
CA THR A 134 9.52 1.49 -3.30
C THR A 134 8.46 0.73 -4.09
N ILE A 135 8.90 -0.12 -5.01
CA ILE A 135 8.04 -0.94 -5.87
C ILE A 135 8.38 -2.40 -5.67
N ASN A 136 7.37 -3.21 -5.36
CA ASN A 136 7.44 -4.67 -5.48
C ASN A 136 6.82 -5.06 -6.82
N ILE A 137 7.58 -5.70 -7.69
CA ILE A 137 7.15 -6.06 -9.05
C ILE A 137 5.93 -6.99 -9.05
N LEU A 138 5.79 -7.83 -8.05
CA LEU A 138 4.66 -8.77 -7.94
C LEU A 138 3.40 -8.13 -7.32
N GLU A 139 3.54 -6.96 -6.66
CA GLU A 139 2.48 -6.29 -5.91
C GLU A 139 2.39 -4.80 -6.26
N ILE A 140 2.51 -4.48 -7.54
CA ILE A 140 2.49 -3.09 -8.01
C ILE A 140 1.09 -2.50 -7.84
N ARG A 141 1.03 -1.36 -7.17
CA ARG A 141 -0.21 -0.61 -6.99
C ARG A 141 -0.42 0.37 -8.14
N ASP A 142 -1.68 0.58 -8.52
CA ASP A 142 -2.03 1.46 -9.65
C ASP A 142 -1.45 2.88 -9.51
N ASN A 143 -1.38 3.41 -8.30
CA ASN A 143 -0.80 4.74 -8.03
C ASN A 143 0.74 4.79 -8.14
N GLN A 144 1.43 3.66 -8.22
CA GLN A 144 2.88 3.59 -8.40
C GLN A 144 3.29 3.53 -9.88
N VAL A 145 2.40 3.10 -10.76
CA VAL A 145 2.67 2.95 -12.19
C VAL A 145 3.03 4.28 -12.86
N PRO A 146 2.30 5.40 -12.64
CA PRO A 146 2.67 6.70 -13.18
C PRO A 146 4.07 7.17 -12.72
N GLU A 147 4.42 6.88 -11.47
CA GLU A 147 5.71 7.28 -10.90
C GLU A 147 6.86 6.46 -11.50
N LEU A 148 6.66 5.14 -11.65
CA LEU A 148 7.63 4.29 -12.34
C LEU A 148 7.81 4.70 -13.80
N LYS A 149 6.74 5.08 -14.48
CA LYS A 149 6.77 5.51 -15.88
C LYS A 149 7.69 6.70 -16.11
N LYS A 150 7.87 7.60 -15.13
CA LYS A 150 8.80 8.73 -15.21
C LYS A 150 10.26 8.31 -15.38
N PHE A 151 10.60 7.08 -15.00
CA PHE A 151 11.92 6.47 -15.20
C PHE A 151 12.10 5.83 -16.58
N CYS A 152 11.06 5.76 -17.42
CA CYS A 152 11.21 5.33 -18.79
C CYS A 152 12.10 6.31 -19.55
N LYS A 153 13.07 5.80 -20.34
CA LYS A 153 14.03 6.58 -21.12
C LYS A 153 13.38 7.69 -21.95
N SER A 154 12.24 7.40 -22.57
CA SER A 154 11.52 8.32 -23.47
C SER A 154 10.93 9.56 -22.78
N VAL A 155 10.70 9.49 -21.48
CA VAL A 155 10.09 10.57 -20.68
C VAL A 155 10.94 10.96 -19.47
N PHE A 156 12.16 10.43 -19.37
CA PHE A 156 13.05 10.66 -18.25
C PHE A 156 13.46 12.14 -18.17
N ASP A 157 12.99 12.81 -17.13
CA ASP A 157 13.32 14.19 -16.79
C ASP A 157 13.67 14.33 -15.32
N ILE A 158 14.88 14.80 -15.03
CA ILE A 158 15.42 14.90 -13.66
C ILE A 158 14.55 15.81 -12.79
N ASN A 159 14.13 16.97 -13.30
CA ASN A 159 13.38 17.95 -12.51
C ASN A 159 11.98 17.44 -12.17
N SER A 160 11.33 16.79 -13.14
CA SER A 160 10.01 16.17 -12.94
C SER A 160 10.06 15.07 -11.89
N ILE A 161 11.07 14.20 -11.94
CA ILE A 161 11.26 13.12 -10.97
C ILE A 161 11.58 13.69 -9.58
N PHE A 162 12.42 14.73 -9.51
CA PHE A 162 12.82 15.37 -8.26
C PHE A 162 11.63 16.02 -7.53
N SER A 163 10.76 16.73 -8.27
CA SER A 163 9.50 17.26 -7.73
C SER A 163 8.61 16.16 -7.18
N THR A 164 8.42 15.09 -7.95
CA THR A 164 7.66 13.91 -7.52
C THR A 164 8.27 13.23 -6.29
N ALA A 165 9.59 13.07 -6.26
CA ALA A 165 10.28 12.47 -5.11
C ALA A 165 10.03 13.27 -3.83
N SER A 166 10.04 14.60 -3.92
CA SER A 166 9.70 15.49 -2.80
C SER A 166 8.26 15.26 -2.33
N GLU A 167 7.29 15.26 -3.24
CA GLU A 167 5.89 15.03 -2.92
C GLU A 167 5.67 13.65 -2.27
N LEU A 168 6.25 12.59 -2.84
CA LEU A 168 6.13 11.23 -2.32
C LEU A 168 6.79 11.08 -0.94
N LYS A 169 7.95 11.70 -0.73
CA LYS A 169 8.64 11.67 0.56
C LYS A 169 7.77 12.26 1.67
N TYR A 170 7.23 13.45 1.46
CA TYR A 170 6.34 14.09 2.45
C TYR A 170 5.02 13.33 2.61
N ALA A 171 4.41 12.88 1.52
CA ALA A 171 3.18 12.09 1.58
C ALA A 171 3.37 10.78 2.35
N ASN A 172 4.49 10.09 2.14
CA ASN A 172 4.83 8.87 2.89
C ASN A 172 5.12 9.19 4.36
N GLY A 173 5.81 10.28 4.66
CA GLY A 173 6.03 10.78 6.01
C GLY A 173 4.72 11.07 6.75
N PHE A 174 3.80 11.79 6.10
CA PHE A 174 2.47 12.06 6.66
C PHE A 174 1.67 10.79 6.91
N LYS A 175 1.64 9.86 5.95
CA LYS A 175 0.96 8.57 6.12
C LYS A 175 1.52 7.78 7.30
N LYS A 176 2.85 7.71 7.44
CA LYS A 176 3.49 7.04 8.57
C LYS A 176 3.08 7.66 9.89
N THR A 177 3.21 9.00 10.02
CA THR A 177 2.83 9.72 11.23
C THR A 177 1.35 9.53 11.56
N LEU A 178 0.46 9.61 10.55
CA LEU A 178 -0.98 9.37 10.75
C LEU A 178 -1.25 7.95 11.23
N THR A 179 -0.59 6.94 10.65
CA THR A 179 -0.74 5.54 11.09
C THR A 179 -0.31 5.38 12.55
N GLU A 180 0.84 5.95 12.94
CA GLU A 180 1.30 5.95 14.33
C GLU A 180 0.30 6.62 15.28
N GLN A 181 -0.30 7.74 14.85
CA GLN A 181 -1.32 8.44 15.65
C GLN A 181 -2.65 7.67 15.73
N LEU A 182 -3.02 6.92 14.71
CA LEU A 182 -4.20 6.04 14.72
C LEU A 182 -4.01 4.85 15.68
N GLU A 183 -2.81 4.28 15.69
CA GLU A 183 -2.49 3.15 16.59
C GLU A 183 -2.32 3.61 18.04
N ASN A 184 -1.62 4.73 18.24
CA ASN A 184 -1.34 5.27 19.57
C ASN A 184 -1.28 6.81 19.54
N PRO A 185 -2.43 7.51 19.72
CA PRO A 185 -2.49 8.96 19.71
C PRO A 185 -1.56 9.59 20.72
N SER A 186 -0.68 10.51 20.27
CA SER A 186 0.20 11.29 21.16
C SER A 186 -0.60 12.30 22.02
N ASP A 187 0.05 12.84 23.03
CA ASP A 187 -0.55 13.88 23.87
C ASP A 187 -0.90 15.13 23.07
N GLU A 188 -0.02 15.56 22.16
CA GLU A 188 -0.22 16.71 21.28
C GLU A 188 -1.39 16.47 20.34
N PHE A 189 -1.46 15.28 19.73
CA PHE A 189 -2.54 14.91 18.82
C PHE A 189 -3.88 14.85 19.57
N THR A 190 -3.90 14.25 20.76
CA THR A 190 -5.12 14.21 21.61
C THR A 190 -5.52 15.61 22.04
N ARG A 191 -4.56 16.46 22.44
CA ARG A 191 -4.81 17.85 22.83
C ARG A 191 -5.38 18.69 21.69
N PHE A 192 -4.89 18.47 20.47
CA PHE A 192 -5.40 19.14 19.28
C PHE A 192 -6.90 18.87 19.07
N PHE A 193 -7.33 17.62 19.15
CA PHE A 193 -8.76 17.28 19.02
C PHE A 193 -9.59 17.83 20.19
N LEU A 194 -9.05 17.82 21.40
CA LEU A 194 -9.73 18.38 22.56
C LEU A 194 -9.94 19.91 22.47
N GLN A 195 -9.20 20.61 21.62
CA GLN A 195 -9.43 22.05 21.40
C GLN A 195 -10.80 22.34 20.82
N GLY A 196 -11.31 21.45 19.96
CA GLY A 196 -12.60 21.63 19.30
C GLY A 196 -13.82 21.12 20.09
N CYS A 197 -13.63 20.23 21.07
CA CYS A 197 -14.76 19.54 21.71
C CYS A 197 -14.78 19.59 23.25
N TYR A 198 -13.71 20.12 23.90
CA TYR A 198 -13.61 20.18 25.36
C TYR A 198 -13.20 21.56 25.85
N SER A 199 -14.07 22.20 26.63
CA SER A 199 -13.86 23.58 27.14
C SER A 199 -13.07 23.66 28.47
N GLY A 200 -12.80 22.51 29.13
CA GLY A 200 -12.07 22.45 30.39
C GLY A 200 -10.57 22.52 30.22
N GLN A 201 -9.84 22.53 31.36
CA GLN A 201 -8.37 22.47 31.35
C GLN A 201 -7.88 21.12 30.82
N LYS A 202 -6.96 21.18 29.84
CA LYS A 202 -6.39 20.01 29.17
C LYS A 202 -5.09 19.55 29.86
N ASN A 203 -5.22 19.14 31.14
CA ASN A 203 -4.12 18.57 31.91
C ASN A 203 -3.87 17.09 31.53
N GLN A 204 -2.78 16.50 32.03
CA GLN A 204 -2.36 15.16 31.69
C GLN A 204 -3.44 14.10 31.96
N ALA A 205 -4.13 14.18 33.09
CA ALA A 205 -5.20 13.24 33.44
C ALA A 205 -6.39 13.29 32.46
N VAL A 206 -6.71 14.50 31.96
CA VAL A 206 -7.73 14.68 30.92
C VAL A 206 -7.27 14.06 29.59
N ILE A 207 -6.02 14.30 29.19
CA ILE A 207 -5.45 13.75 27.96
C ILE A 207 -5.48 12.20 28.01
N GLU A 208 -5.02 11.60 29.09
CA GLU A 208 -5.01 10.14 29.28
C GLU A 208 -6.43 9.54 29.25
N LYS A 209 -7.40 10.23 29.84
CA LYS A 209 -8.81 9.82 29.80
C LYS A 209 -9.40 9.84 28.39
N PHE A 210 -9.06 10.87 27.60
CA PHE A 210 -9.66 11.06 26.26
C PHE A 210 -8.90 10.34 25.14
N ARG A 211 -7.65 9.95 25.32
CA ARG A 211 -6.86 9.22 24.33
C ARG A 211 -7.54 7.95 23.79
N PRO A 212 -8.03 7.03 24.64
CA PRO A 212 -8.75 5.84 24.16
C PRO A 212 -10.06 6.19 23.46
N ILE A 213 -10.75 7.24 23.90
CA ILE A 213 -11.99 7.71 23.25
C ILE A 213 -11.68 8.23 21.85
N LEU A 214 -10.61 9.03 21.69
CA LEU A 214 -10.15 9.52 20.39
C LEU A 214 -9.78 8.37 19.46
N LYS A 215 -9.01 7.39 19.96
CA LYS A 215 -8.63 6.20 19.18
C LYS A 215 -9.87 5.45 18.68
N SER A 216 -10.86 5.21 19.55
CA SER A 216 -12.11 4.56 19.18
C SER A 216 -12.88 5.35 18.12
N ALA A 217 -12.99 6.68 18.28
CA ALA A 217 -13.67 7.55 17.32
C ALA A 217 -13.00 7.56 15.95
N LEU A 218 -11.66 7.56 15.90
CA LEU A 218 -10.89 7.51 14.65
C LEU A 218 -11.11 6.17 13.93
N ASN A 219 -11.07 5.05 14.65
CA ASN A 219 -11.33 3.72 14.08
C ASN A 219 -12.77 3.60 13.56
N SER A 220 -13.76 4.12 14.31
CA SER A 220 -15.16 4.16 13.85
C SER A 220 -15.31 4.95 12.56
N LEU A 221 -14.72 6.15 12.51
CA LEU A 221 -14.75 7.00 11.31
C LEU A 221 -14.14 6.30 10.08
N ILE A 222 -12.98 5.65 10.26
CA ILE A 222 -12.34 4.89 9.17
C ILE A 222 -13.25 3.76 8.69
N SER A 223 -13.83 2.99 9.62
CA SER A 223 -14.76 1.91 9.29
C SER A 223 -16.03 2.40 8.56
N GLU A 224 -16.58 3.53 8.98
CA GLU A 224 -17.69 4.18 8.29
C GLU A 224 -17.32 4.62 6.86
N MET A 225 -16.18 5.28 6.71
CA MET A 225 -15.67 5.69 5.38
C MET A 225 -15.38 4.50 4.46
N MET A 226 -14.86 3.40 4.99
CA MET A 226 -14.65 2.16 4.23
C MET A 226 -15.99 1.55 3.79
N ASN A 227 -16.96 1.46 4.71
CA ASN A 227 -18.29 0.95 4.41
C ASN A 227 -19.01 1.78 3.34
N ASP A 228 -18.88 3.11 3.38
CA ASP A 228 -19.48 3.99 2.38
C ASP A 228 -18.82 3.84 1.00
N LYS A 229 -17.50 3.67 0.95
CA LYS A 229 -16.79 3.35 -0.31
C LYS A 229 -17.21 2.00 -0.88
N ILE A 230 -17.35 0.99 -0.05
CA ILE A 230 -17.82 -0.33 -0.45
C ILE A 230 -19.25 -0.25 -0.98
N LYS A 231 -20.15 0.46 -0.28
CA LYS A 231 -21.53 0.69 -0.76
C LYS A 231 -21.56 1.42 -2.09
N SER A 232 -20.73 2.46 -2.25
CA SER A 232 -20.63 3.22 -3.51
C SER A 232 -20.08 2.36 -4.66
N ALA A 233 -19.11 1.50 -4.40
CA ALA A 233 -18.56 0.58 -5.39
C ALA A 233 -19.56 -0.51 -5.80
N LEU A 234 -20.37 -0.99 -4.86
CA LEU A 234 -21.43 -1.97 -5.11
C LEU A 234 -22.69 -1.36 -5.73
N GLY A 235 -22.97 -0.07 -5.46
CA GLY A 235 -24.13 0.66 -6.02
C GLY A 235 -23.92 1.22 -7.43
N GLY A 236 -22.70 1.15 -7.98
CA GLY A 236 -22.37 1.69 -9.32
C GLY A 236 -22.84 0.81 -10.50
N SER A 237 -23.55 -0.30 -10.27
CA SER A 237 -24.07 -1.19 -11.31
C SER A 237 -25.57 -1.42 -11.14
N GLY A 238 -26.41 -0.42 -11.46
CA GLY A 238 -27.86 -0.61 -11.52
C GLY A 238 -28.67 0.67 -11.28
N GLY A 239 -29.45 1.03 -12.27
CA GLY A 239 -30.23 2.26 -12.42
C GLY A 239 -31.07 2.67 -11.21
N SER A 240 -31.29 3.95 -11.15
CA SER A 240 -32.18 4.67 -10.25
C SER A 240 -33.55 4.01 -10.07
N VAL A 241 -33.89 3.60 -8.88
CA VAL A 241 -35.27 3.43 -8.46
C VAL A 241 -35.50 4.32 -7.24
N SER A 242 -36.22 5.39 -7.47
CA SER A 242 -36.79 6.27 -6.46
C SER A 242 -37.72 5.47 -5.54
N VAL A 243 -37.42 5.47 -4.23
CA VAL A 243 -38.35 5.00 -3.22
C VAL A 243 -39.19 6.18 -2.74
N PRO A 244 -40.53 6.12 -2.78
CA PRO A 244 -41.37 7.21 -2.24
C PRO A 244 -41.36 7.18 -0.70
N GLU A 245 -41.18 8.36 -0.10
CA GLU A 245 -41.48 8.60 1.31
C GLU A 245 -42.95 8.26 1.61
N GLN A 246 -43.21 7.31 2.47
CA GLN A 246 -44.51 7.19 3.14
C GLN A 246 -44.36 7.65 4.59
N LYS A 247 -45.00 8.78 4.83
CA LYS A 247 -45.35 9.26 6.18
C LYS A 247 -46.24 8.23 6.89
N ALA A 248 -45.80 7.72 8.03
CA ALA A 248 -46.66 6.99 8.93
C ALA A 248 -47.32 7.95 9.92
N THR A 249 -48.63 8.00 9.84
CA THR A 249 -49.52 8.62 10.84
C THR A 249 -49.58 7.72 12.08
N VAL A 250 -49.60 8.38 13.23
CA VAL A 250 -49.76 7.82 14.56
C VAL A 250 -51.24 7.42 14.72
N ASP A 251 -51.53 6.22 15.24
CA ASP A 251 -52.71 5.95 16.01
C ASP A 251 -52.44 4.89 17.07
N ASP A 252 -52.90 5.22 18.27
CA ASP A 252 -52.90 4.48 19.53
C ASP A 252 -53.60 3.12 19.44
N VAL A 253 -53.12 2.09 20.16
CA VAL A 253 -53.92 1.23 21.07
C VAL A 253 -53.02 0.37 21.96
N ALA A 254 -53.19 0.57 23.26
CA ALA A 254 -53.07 -0.24 24.49
C ALA A 254 -52.35 -1.60 24.52
N ALA A 255 -51.40 -1.64 25.42
CA ALA A 255 -51.09 -2.64 26.47
C ALA A 255 -51.22 -4.16 26.20
N SER A 256 -50.09 -4.85 26.25
CA SER A 256 -49.96 -6.13 26.94
C SER A 256 -48.50 -6.33 27.36
N GLU A 257 -48.25 -6.30 28.65
CA GLU A 257 -46.97 -6.66 29.28
C GLU A 257 -46.71 -8.15 29.06
N THR A 258 -45.59 -8.44 28.40
CA THR A 258 -44.94 -9.75 28.52
C THR A 258 -43.45 -9.52 28.69
N GLU A 259 -42.93 -9.93 29.83
CA GLU A 259 -41.52 -9.91 30.20
C GLU A 259 -40.68 -10.62 29.13
N VAL A 260 -39.84 -9.87 28.42
CA VAL A 260 -38.77 -10.43 27.57
C VAL A 260 -37.52 -10.53 28.42
N LYS A 261 -37.15 -11.76 28.78
CA LYS A 261 -35.85 -12.11 29.34
C LYS A 261 -34.77 -11.56 28.41
N LYS A 262 -33.91 -10.65 28.90
CA LYS A 262 -32.68 -10.23 28.26
C LYS A 262 -31.74 -11.44 28.11
N GLY A 263 -31.67 -11.99 26.91
CA GLY A 263 -30.58 -12.88 26.51
C GLY A 263 -29.27 -12.09 26.31
N PRO A 264 -28.11 -12.75 26.33
CA PRO A 264 -26.82 -12.09 26.14
C PRO A 264 -26.82 -11.36 24.81
N THR A 265 -26.25 -10.15 24.78
CA THR A 265 -26.09 -9.33 23.58
C THR A 265 -25.02 -9.98 22.72
N ILE A 266 -25.41 -10.61 21.60
CA ILE A 266 -24.49 -11.16 20.62
C ILE A 266 -23.85 -9.98 19.91
N VAL A 267 -22.52 -9.90 19.96
CA VAL A 267 -21.72 -8.88 19.27
C VAL A 267 -20.91 -9.59 18.20
N THR A 268 -21.29 -9.38 16.93
CA THR A 268 -20.53 -9.92 15.79
C THR A 268 -19.13 -9.32 15.74
N THR A 269 -18.10 -10.15 15.74
CA THR A 269 -16.70 -9.75 15.72
C THR A 269 -16.23 -9.35 14.31
N GLU A 270 -15.12 -8.62 14.22
CA GLU A 270 -14.51 -8.26 12.92
C GLU A 270 -14.09 -9.50 12.14
N GLU A 271 -13.55 -10.52 12.81
CA GLU A 271 -13.12 -11.78 12.19
C GLU A 271 -14.32 -12.56 11.58
N GLU A 272 -15.47 -12.52 12.24
CA GLU A 272 -16.71 -13.14 11.74
C GLU A 272 -17.25 -12.42 10.51
N LEU A 273 -17.18 -11.10 10.48
CA LEU A 273 -17.58 -10.31 9.31
C LEU A 273 -16.61 -10.51 8.13
N GLU A 274 -15.32 -10.56 8.38
CA GLU A 274 -14.32 -10.82 7.35
C GLU A 274 -14.53 -12.19 6.70
N ALA A 275 -14.74 -13.22 7.51
CA ALA A 275 -15.03 -14.57 7.05
C ALA A 275 -16.34 -14.64 6.24
N TYR A 276 -17.39 -13.92 6.66
CA TYR A 276 -18.62 -13.79 5.87
C TYR A 276 -18.35 -13.19 4.49
N PHE A 277 -17.55 -12.12 4.41
CA PHE A 277 -17.22 -11.48 3.13
C PHE A 277 -16.38 -12.38 2.22
N ILE A 278 -15.44 -13.16 2.78
CA ILE A 278 -14.65 -14.14 2.02
C ILE A 278 -15.57 -15.18 1.37
N VAL A 279 -16.49 -15.79 2.15
CA VAL A 279 -17.43 -16.79 1.63
C VAL A 279 -18.39 -16.18 0.59
N LYS A 280 -18.85 -14.97 0.83
CA LYS A 280 -19.71 -14.23 -0.10
C LYS A 280 -19.04 -13.97 -1.43
N ASN A 281 -17.75 -13.62 -1.42
CA ASN A 281 -16.97 -13.41 -2.64
C ASN A 281 -16.70 -14.73 -3.39
N LEU A 282 -16.37 -15.81 -2.68
CA LEU A 282 -16.15 -17.12 -3.29
C LEU A 282 -17.39 -17.67 -4.01
N LEU A 283 -18.59 -17.34 -3.52
CA LEU A 283 -19.86 -17.78 -4.09
C LEU A 283 -20.46 -16.81 -5.12
N SER A 284 -19.82 -15.70 -5.37
CA SER A 284 -20.34 -14.62 -6.24
C SER A 284 -20.55 -15.04 -7.71
N GLU A 285 -19.82 -16.07 -8.17
CA GLU A 285 -19.97 -16.62 -9.53
C GLU A 285 -21.14 -17.60 -9.66
N GLU A 286 -21.58 -18.23 -8.57
CA GLU A 286 -22.63 -19.26 -8.58
C GLU A 286 -23.98 -18.78 -8.01
N VAL A 287 -23.94 -17.79 -7.09
CA VAL A 287 -25.14 -17.30 -6.38
C VAL A 287 -25.13 -15.77 -6.37
N PRO A 288 -26.27 -15.11 -6.69
CA PRO A 288 -26.40 -13.67 -6.57
C PRO A 288 -26.00 -13.19 -5.16
N ILE A 289 -25.10 -12.23 -5.10
CA ILE A 289 -24.52 -11.69 -3.86
C ILE A 289 -25.62 -11.19 -2.89
N SER A 290 -26.74 -10.69 -3.43
CA SER A 290 -27.93 -10.27 -2.65
C SER A 290 -28.63 -11.40 -1.90
N ASP A 291 -28.46 -12.63 -2.34
CA ASP A 291 -29.12 -13.80 -1.77
C ASP A 291 -28.32 -14.45 -0.62
N ILE A 292 -27.05 -13.99 -0.40
CA ILE A 292 -26.16 -14.48 0.64
C ILE A 292 -26.25 -13.52 1.83
N THR A 293 -26.79 -14.02 2.96
CA THR A 293 -26.94 -13.28 4.22
C THR A 293 -26.27 -14.05 5.36
N TYR A 294 -26.12 -13.43 6.51
CA TYR A 294 -25.60 -14.13 7.68
C TYR A 294 -26.53 -13.96 8.88
N LYS A 295 -26.37 -14.87 9.83
CA LYS A 295 -26.96 -14.79 11.17
C LYS A 295 -25.94 -15.24 12.19
N ASP A 296 -25.60 -14.35 13.08
CA ASP A 296 -24.67 -14.59 14.16
C ASP A 296 -25.34 -15.29 15.35
N THR A 297 -24.56 -16.12 16.06
CA THR A 297 -24.92 -16.81 17.30
C THR A 297 -23.74 -16.77 18.27
N GLU A 298 -23.91 -17.17 19.52
CA GLU A 298 -22.85 -17.15 20.54
C GLU A 298 -21.60 -17.97 20.20
N SER A 299 -21.66 -18.94 19.28
CA SER A 299 -20.60 -19.92 19.05
C SER A 299 -20.18 -20.02 17.58
N TYR A 300 -20.93 -19.45 16.65
CA TYR A 300 -20.66 -19.51 15.20
C TYR A 300 -21.52 -18.52 14.44
N ILE A 301 -21.03 -18.09 13.29
CA ILE A 301 -21.79 -17.34 12.30
C ILE A 301 -22.34 -18.29 11.22
N ASN A 302 -23.65 -18.23 10.96
CA ASN A 302 -24.30 -18.96 9.89
C ASN A 302 -24.36 -18.11 8.62
N ILE A 303 -23.90 -18.63 7.50
CA ILE A 303 -24.10 -18.04 6.19
C ILE A 303 -25.30 -18.70 5.52
N LEU A 304 -26.28 -17.90 5.16
CA LEU A 304 -27.61 -18.34 4.78
C LEU A 304 -27.91 -17.99 3.31
N TYR A 305 -28.66 -18.84 2.64
CA TYR A 305 -29.24 -18.54 1.33
C TYR A 305 -30.63 -17.91 1.50
N LYS A 306 -30.81 -16.70 0.96
CA LYS A 306 -32.04 -15.90 1.03
C LYS A 306 -32.61 -15.72 2.46
N GLY A 307 -31.72 -15.57 3.44
CA GLY A 307 -32.12 -15.36 4.86
C GLY A 307 -32.77 -16.57 5.52
N ASN A 308 -32.80 -17.72 4.89
CA ASN A 308 -33.50 -18.89 5.40
C ASN A 308 -32.59 -19.73 6.32
N THR A 309 -32.89 -19.75 7.61
CA THR A 309 -32.10 -20.47 8.64
C THR A 309 -32.10 -22.01 8.46
N ARG A 310 -33.02 -22.55 7.64
CA ARG A 310 -33.03 -23.97 7.25
C ARG A 310 -32.23 -24.29 6.00
N LYS A 311 -31.82 -23.24 5.24
CA LYS A 311 -30.99 -23.32 4.04
C LYS A 311 -29.67 -22.57 4.29
N TRP A 312 -28.89 -23.06 5.23
CA TRP A 312 -27.56 -22.53 5.51
C TRP A 312 -26.54 -23.06 4.46
N ILE A 313 -25.63 -22.21 4.07
CA ILE A 313 -24.55 -22.52 3.13
C ILE A 313 -23.38 -23.13 3.89
N CYS A 314 -22.91 -22.43 4.93
CA CYS A 314 -21.88 -22.92 5.84
C CYS A 314 -22.03 -22.29 7.23
N ARG A 315 -21.31 -22.86 8.18
CA ARG A 315 -21.14 -22.34 9.55
C ARG A 315 -19.66 -22.13 9.80
N LEU A 316 -19.33 -20.95 10.32
CA LEU A 316 -17.96 -20.60 10.66
C LEU A 316 -17.88 -20.43 12.17
N ALA A 317 -17.03 -21.20 12.84
CA ALA A 317 -16.77 -21.14 14.27
C ALA A 317 -15.36 -20.56 14.49
N PHE A 318 -15.27 -19.62 15.40
CA PHE A 318 -14.04 -18.92 15.71
C PHE A 318 -13.59 -19.19 17.15
#